data_7787d1212787a9ada95121bba30761b3
#
_entry.id   7787d1212787a9ada95121bba30761b3
#
_cell.length_a   1.000
_cell.length_b   1.000
_cell.length_c   1.000
_cell.angle_alpha   90.00
_cell.angle_beta   90.00
_cell.angle_gamma   90.00
#
_symmetry.space_group_name_H-M   'P 1'
#
loop_
_entity.id
_entity.type
_entity.pdbx_description
1 polymer ?
#
loop_
_entity_poly.entity_id
_entity_poly.type
_entity_poly.pdbx_seq_one_letter_code
_entity_poly.pdbx_strand_id
1 'polypeptide(L)'
;MYPDIKTSLEKLLRWEINFRPVIMMISNHHDFQKMTGNELIVAFAASDQNLIVIDYTKMHTDPFTLEATMKHELCHLLLHNYIKRENLPRYFDEGIAQWSSGGLADIITGKSNSVLDEAVLSDSCLGLRVLTADFPGDKRHLILAYEESKSFVEYIIREYHLEAVLLILEQLKGGQDMDHAVQASLSLSFGELEKGWYTDIKNRITWLTFLLNNLYEILFFVSSLLLCLAYVKAVLKKRAYEKETEDEGNMFH
;
A
#
# COMPACT_ATOMS: atom_id res chain seq x y z
N MET A 1 8.25 3.33 24.73
CA MET A 1 7.34 3.05 23.61
C MET A 1 6.18 4.04 23.51
N TYR A 2 5.12 4.02 24.39
CA TYR A 2 3.99 4.97 24.23
C TYR A 2 4.42 6.46 24.24
N PRO A 3 5.26 6.96 25.17
CA PRO A 3 5.71 8.35 25.14
C PRO A 3 6.42 8.74 23.83
N ASP A 4 7.20 7.85 23.27
CA ASP A 4 7.94 8.09 22.03
C ASP A 4 6.99 8.15 20.82
N ILE A 5 6.02 7.24 20.77
CA ILE A 5 4.96 7.23 19.76
C ILE A 5 4.14 8.53 19.83
N LYS A 6 3.71 8.91 21.05
CA LYS A 6 2.99 10.17 21.30
C LYS A 6 3.79 11.36 20.75
N THR A 7 5.03 11.52 21.20
CA THR A 7 5.90 12.64 20.78
C THR A 7 6.12 12.64 19.27
N SER A 8 6.28 11.46 18.66
CA SER A 8 6.45 11.32 17.22
C SER A 8 5.22 11.81 16.44
N LEU A 9 4.01 11.42 16.85
CA LEU A 9 2.76 11.85 16.21
C LEU A 9 2.48 13.33 16.42
N GLU A 10 2.66 13.85 17.65
CA GLU A 10 2.47 15.27 17.97
C GLU A 10 3.41 16.16 17.13
N LYS A 11 4.67 15.74 16.98
CA LYS A 11 5.63 16.44 16.11
C LYS A 11 5.25 16.37 14.63
N LEU A 12 4.76 15.22 14.18
CA LEU A 12 4.41 14.95 12.79
C LEU A 12 3.19 15.75 12.35
N LEU A 13 2.10 15.65 13.13
CA LEU A 13 0.80 16.27 12.80
C LEU A 13 0.64 17.67 13.41
N ARG A 14 1.59 18.11 14.25
CA ARG A 14 1.57 19.40 14.95
C ARG A 14 0.33 19.61 15.82
N TRP A 15 -0.29 18.51 16.26
CA TRP A 15 -1.42 18.49 17.17
C TRP A 15 -1.04 17.81 18.49
N GLU A 16 -1.56 18.31 19.60
CA GLU A 16 -1.30 17.74 20.93
C GLU A 16 -2.29 16.59 21.22
N ILE A 17 -1.79 15.51 21.79
CA ILE A 17 -2.62 14.44 22.34
C ILE A 17 -2.96 14.82 23.78
N ASN A 18 -4.10 15.50 23.95
CA ASN A 18 -4.61 16.02 25.23
C ASN A 18 -5.63 15.09 25.92
N PHE A 19 -5.78 13.87 25.41
CA PHE A 19 -6.61 12.80 25.97
C PHE A 19 -5.74 11.64 26.46
N ARG A 20 -6.33 10.74 27.24
CA ARG A 20 -5.67 9.52 27.73
C ARG A 20 -6.23 8.31 27.02
N PRO A 21 -5.50 7.70 26.06
CA PRO A 21 -5.95 6.48 25.43
C PRO A 21 -5.92 5.31 26.42
N VAL A 22 -6.95 4.48 26.37
CA VAL A 22 -6.96 3.16 27.00
C VAL A 22 -6.48 2.16 25.97
N ILE A 23 -5.46 1.36 26.32
CA ILE A 23 -4.90 0.34 25.43
C ILE A 23 -5.27 -1.02 26.00
N MET A 24 -6.08 -1.78 25.28
CA MET A 24 -6.51 -3.13 25.64
C MET A 24 -5.78 -4.13 24.75
N MET A 25 -4.97 -4.99 25.34
CA MET A 25 -4.26 -6.08 24.64
C MET A 25 -5.00 -7.38 24.88
N ILE A 26 -5.50 -8.01 23.82
CA ILE A 26 -6.20 -9.29 23.87
C ILE A 26 -5.20 -10.41 23.57
N SER A 27 -4.99 -11.30 24.54
CA SER A 27 -4.07 -12.43 24.42
C SER A 27 -4.69 -13.70 23.84
N ASN A 28 -5.96 -13.65 23.45
CA ASN A 28 -6.69 -14.73 22.80
C ASN A 28 -7.25 -14.24 21.46
N HIS A 29 -6.73 -14.74 20.36
CA HIS A 29 -7.16 -14.37 19.00
C HIS A 29 -8.66 -14.59 18.74
N HIS A 30 -9.22 -15.69 19.25
CA HIS A 30 -10.62 -16.00 19.06
C HIS A 30 -11.55 -14.99 19.76
N ASP A 31 -11.16 -14.50 20.94
CA ASP A 31 -11.94 -13.46 21.65
C ASP A 31 -11.85 -12.12 20.93
N PHE A 32 -10.67 -11.78 20.38
CA PHE A 32 -10.50 -10.60 19.53
C PHE A 32 -11.35 -10.69 18.26
N GLN A 33 -11.38 -11.84 17.57
CA GLN A 33 -12.20 -12.04 16.39
C GLN A 33 -13.70 -11.93 16.66
N LYS A 34 -14.18 -12.38 17.83
CA LYS A 34 -15.59 -12.17 18.24
C LYS A 34 -15.95 -10.68 18.37
N MET A 35 -15.00 -9.83 18.75
CA MET A 35 -15.22 -8.39 18.88
C MET A 35 -15.27 -7.68 17.54
N THR A 36 -14.40 -8.09 16.58
CA THR A 36 -14.25 -7.42 15.29
C THR A 36 -15.13 -8.01 14.18
N GLY A 37 -15.46 -9.28 14.26
CA GLY A 37 -16.16 -10.01 13.19
C GLY A 37 -15.36 -10.14 11.89
N ASN A 38 -14.07 -9.75 11.88
CA ASN A 38 -13.23 -9.73 10.69
C ASN A 38 -11.82 -10.25 11.00
N GLU A 39 -11.43 -11.30 10.29
CA GLU A 39 -10.11 -11.96 10.46
C GLU A 39 -8.92 -11.13 9.98
N LEU A 40 -9.17 -10.11 9.16
CA LEU A 40 -8.12 -9.25 8.59
C LEU A 40 -7.71 -8.12 9.53
N ILE A 41 -8.52 -7.82 10.54
CA ILE A 41 -8.26 -6.78 11.52
C ILE A 41 -7.38 -7.36 12.62
N VAL A 42 -6.29 -6.66 12.97
CA VAL A 42 -5.38 -7.02 14.07
C VAL A 42 -5.41 -6.01 15.23
N ALA A 43 -5.98 -4.84 14.99
CA ALA A 43 -6.22 -3.79 15.97
C ALA A 43 -7.35 -2.88 15.49
N PHE A 44 -7.93 -2.10 16.38
CA PHE A 44 -8.84 -1.02 16.02
C PHE A 44 -8.88 0.06 17.08
N ALA A 45 -9.19 1.28 16.65
CA ALA A 45 -9.44 2.43 17.51
C ALA A 45 -10.94 2.71 17.65
N ALA A 46 -11.42 2.83 18.88
CA ALA A 46 -12.78 3.31 19.21
C ALA A 46 -12.67 4.76 19.71
N SER A 47 -12.80 5.71 18.80
CA SER A 47 -12.50 7.13 19.06
C SER A 47 -13.42 7.74 20.13
N ASP A 48 -14.69 7.35 20.17
CA ASP A 48 -15.66 7.85 21.17
C ASP A 48 -15.27 7.48 22.61
N GLN A 49 -14.43 6.45 22.78
CA GLN A 49 -13.98 5.94 24.07
C GLN A 49 -12.49 6.19 24.32
N ASN A 50 -11.78 6.79 23.38
CA ASN A 50 -10.32 6.87 23.37
C ASN A 50 -9.66 5.49 23.62
N LEU A 51 -10.23 4.43 23.04
CA LEU A 51 -9.83 3.05 23.27
C LEU A 51 -9.11 2.50 22.03
N ILE A 52 -7.97 1.85 22.26
CA ILE A 52 -7.26 1.04 21.27
C ILE A 52 -7.33 -0.42 21.72
N VAL A 53 -7.80 -1.31 20.84
CA VAL A 53 -7.84 -2.75 21.10
C VAL A 53 -6.89 -3.44 20.13
N ILE A 54 -5.99 -4.27 20.66
CA ILE A 54 -4.93 -4.93 19.88
C ILE A 54 -4.98 -6.44 20.11
N ASP A 55 -4.97 -7.22 19.03
CA ASP A 55 -4.70 -8.66 19.08
C ASP A 55 -3.21 -8.89 19.36
N TYR A 56 -2.87 -9.08 20.64
CA TYR A 56 -1.49 -9.23 21.05
C TYR A 56 -0.84 -10.51 20.50
N THR A 57 -1.63 -11.52 20.12
CA THR A 57 -1.12 -12.77 19.56
C THR A 57 -0.45 -12.59 18.21
N LYS A 58 -0.80 -11.53 17.47
CA LYS A 58 -0.25 -11.18 16.15
C LYS A 58 0.99 -10.30 16.23
N MET A 59 1.26 -9.65 17.38
CA MET A 59 2.29 -8.61 17.50
C MET A 59 3.73 -9.16 17.57
N HIS A 60 3.92 -10.48 17.52
CA HIS A 60 5.22 -11.14 17.50
C HIS A 60 5.48 -11.96 16.23
N THR A 61 4.57 -11.87 15.27
CA THR A 61 4.68 -12.55 13.98
C THR A 61 4.83 -11.50 12.90
N ASP A 62 5.94 -11.55 12.15
CA ASP A 62 6.04 -10.72 10.96
C ASP A 62 4.73 -10.81 10.17
N PRO A 63 4.19 -9.69 9.80
CA PRO A 63 4.86 -8.39 9.70
C PRO A 63 4.49 -7.39 10.80
N PHE A 64 3.61 -7.74 11.72
CA PHE A 64 3.04 -6.80 12.69
C PHE A 64 4.00 -6.54 13.85
N THR A 65 4.27 -5.27 14.13
CA THR A 65 4.95 -4.84 15.34
C THR A 65 3.97 -4.07 16.23
N LEU A 66 4.09 -4.26 17.54
CA LEU A 66 3.25 -3.55 18.50
C LEU A 66 3.40 -2.03 18.38
N GLU A 67 4.62 -1.56 18.09
CA GLU A 67 4.91 -0.12 17.94
C GLU A 67 4.21 0.49 16.73
N ALA A 68 4.35 -0.11 15.55
CA ALA A 68 3.70 0.38 14.33
C ALA A 68 2.18 0.31 14.43
N THR A 69 1.64 -0.80 14.95
CA THR A 69 0.19 -0.97 15.16
C THR A 69 -0.35 0.06 16.15
N MET A 70 0.33 0.26 17.28
CA MET A 70 -0.08 1.26 18.28
C MET A 70 -0.02 2.68 17.71
N LYS A 71 1.00 2.99 16.89
CA LYS A 71 1.14 4.30 16.25
C LYS A 71 0.02 4.55 15.25
N HIS A 72 -0.35 3.54 14.47
CA HIS A 72 -1.47 3.59 13.54
C HIS A 72 -2.79 3.89 14.25
N GLU A 73 -3.13 3.10 15.27
CA GLU A 73 -4.38 3.28 16.02
C GLU A 73 -4.41 4.60 16.80
N LEU A 74 -3.28 5.03 17.36
CA LEU A 74 -3.20 6.32 18.06
C LEU A 74 -3.35 7.50 17.08
N CYS A 75 -2.93 7.34 15.82
CA CYS A 75 -3.16 8.32 14.76
C CYS A 75 -4.66 8.51 14.51
N HIS A 76 -5.43 7.43 14.37
CA HIS A 76 -6.89 7.50 14.25
C HIS A 76 -7.54 8.23 15.45
N LEU A 77 -7.14 7.87 16.68
CA LEU A 77 -7.66 8.59 17.86
C LEU A 77 -7.35 10.08 17.80
N LEU A 78 -6.14 10.46 17.39
CA LEU A 78 -5.74 11.86 17.28
C LEU A 78 -6.57 12.58 16.20
N LEU A 79 -6.70 12.02 15.02
CA LEU A 79 -7.46 12.61 13.92
C LEU A 79 -8.95 12.81 14.32
N HIS A 80 -9.58 11.78 14.85
CA HIS A 80 -10.98 11.82 15.25
C HIS A 80 -11.28 12.67 16.50
N ASN A 81 -10.28 12.98 17.34
CA ASN A 81 -10.44 13.94 18.41
C ASN A 81 -10.50 15.40 17.91
N TYR A 82 -9.93 15.68 16.75
CA TYR A 82 -9.87 17.03 16.17
C TYR A 82 -10.82 17.24 15.00
N ILE A 83 -11.11 16.19 14.23
CA ILE A 83 -11.95 16.27 13.04
C ILE A 83 -13.20 15.41 13.23
N LYS A 84 -14.35 15.98 12.92
CA LYS A 84 -15.60 15.21 12.93
C LYS A 84 -15.56 14.14 11.85
N ARG A 85 -16.08 12.96 12.17
CA ARG A 85 -16.04 11.78 11.30
C ARG A 85 -16.63 12.01 9.90
N GLU A 86 -17.70 12.81 9.83
CA GLU A 86 -18.33 13.18 8.56
C GLU A 86 -17.46 14.03 7.63
N ASN A 87 -16.46 14.74 8.18
CA ASN A 87 -15.56 15.62 7.42
C ASN A 87 -14.26 14.93 7.02
N LEU A 88 -13.93 13.79 7.64
CA LEU A 88 -12.70 13.05 7.38
C LEU A 88 -12.98 11.83 6.50
N PRO A 89 -12.69 11.87 5.19
CA PRO A 89 -12.86 10.72 4.31
C PRO A 89 -12.00 9.55 4.75
N ARG A 90 -12.53 8.33 4.68
CA ARG A 90 -11.84 7.14 5.17
C ARG A 90 -10.48 6.91 4.48
N TYR A 91 -10.39 7.11 3.17
CA TYR A 91 -9.11 6.98 2.47
C TYR A 91 -8.04 7.96 2.98
N PHE A 92 -8.44 9.16 3.46
CA PHE A 92 -7.48 10.13 3.96
C PHE A 92 -7.08 9.83 5.41
N ASP A 93 -8.04 9.42 6.25
CA ASP A 93 -7.81 8.91 7.61
C ASP A 93 -6.83 7.73 7.60
N GLU A 94 -7.14 6.68 6.84
CA GLU A 94 -6.30 5.49 6.71
C GLU A 94 -4.96 5.80 6.04
N GLY A 95 -4.96 6.68 5.04
CA GLY A 95 -3.73 7.08 4.36
C GLY A 95 -2.74 7.77 5.30
N ILE A 96 -3.20 8.67 6.17
CA ILE A 96 -2.36 9.33 7.17
C ILE A 96 -1.90 8.33 8.24
N ALA A 97 -2.79 7.47 8.73
CA ALA A 97 -2.44 6.46 9.72
C ALA A 97 -1.39 5.48 9.17
N GLN A 98 -1.55 5.00 7.94
CA GLN A 98 -0.59 4.14 7.24
C GLN A 98 0.76 4.83 7.04
N TRP A 99 0.76 6.05 6.51
CA TRP A 99 1.98 6.81 6.28
C TRP A 99 2.72 7.10 7.58
N SER A 100 2.02 7.54 8.63
CA SER A 100 2.63 7.90 9.92
C SER A 100 3.25 6.72 10.65
N SER A 101 2.69 5.51 10.49
CA SER A 101 3.14 4.28 11.15
C SER A 101 4.21 3.50 10.39
N GLY A 102 4.59 3.94 9.17
CA GLY A 102 5.55 3.24 8.33
C GLY A 102 4.92 2.18 7.41
N GLY A 103 3.58 2.19 7.26
CA GLY A 103 2.85 1.36 6.30
C GLY A 103 2.58 -0.07 6.79
N LEU A 104 1.52 -0.26 7.58
CA LEU A 104 1.06 -1.62 7.94
C LEU A 104 0.61 -2.44 6.73
N ALA A 105 0.13 -1.79 5.66
CA ALA A 105 -0.27 -2.48 4.43
C ALA A 105 0.93 -3.10 3.68
N ASP A 106 2.06 -2.39 3.61
CA ASP A 106 3.32 -2.92 3.03
C ASP A 106 3.78 -4.18 3.76
N ILE A 107 3.40 -4.29 4.99
CA ILE A 107 3.70 -5.37 5.91
C ILE A 107 2.79 -6.59 5.63
N ILE A 108 1.49 -6.39 5.36
CA ILE A 108 0.52 -7.48 5.11
C ILE A 108 0.78 -8.17 3.75
N THR A 109 1.31 -7.45 2.77
CA THR A 109 1.50 -7.95 1.40
C THR A 109 2.82 -8.71 1.21
N GLY A 110 3.79 -8.58 2.14
CA GLY A 110 5.14 -9.11 1.91
C GLY A 110 5.75 -8.48 0.65
N LYS A 111 6.88 -7.90 0.73
CA LYS A 111 7.59 -7.01 -0.23
C LYS A 111 7.68 -7.43 -1.72
N SER A 112 6.90 -8.40 -2.23
CA SER A 112 7.21 -8.92 -3.57
C SER A 112 6.37 -8.38 -4.73
N ASN A 113 5.11 -8.05 -4.56
CA ASN A 113 4.31 -7.38 -5.60
C ASN A 113 3.21 -6.56 -4.94
N SER A 114 3.29 -5.24 -5.05
CA SER A 114 2.25 -4.34 -4.59
C SER A 114 0.94 -4.61 -5.34
N VAL A 115 -0.16 -4.78 -4.61
CA VAL A 115 -1.50 -4.92 -5.22
C VAL A 115 -1.85 -3.65 -5.99
N LEU A 116 -1.33 -2.50 -5.54
CA LEU A 116 -1.45 -1.22 -6.24
C LEU A 116 -0.74 -1.25 -7.60
N ASP A 117 0.47 -1.82 -7.70
CA ASP A 117 1.19 -1.91 -8.97
C ASP A 117 0.39 -2.71 -10.00
N GLU A 118 -0.17 -3.86 -9.60
CA GLU A 118 -1.02 -4.67 -10.47
C GLU A 118 -2.28 -3.91 -10.88
N ALA A 119 -2.94 -3.21 -9.94
CA ALA A 119 -4.14 -2.45 -10.20
C ALA A 119 -3.90 -1.28 -11.16
N VAL A 120 -2.78 -0.57 -11.02
CA VAL A 120 -2.38 0.52 -11.92
C VAL A 120 -2.07 0.01 -13.33
N LEU A 121 -1.36 -1.12 -13.45
CA LEU A 121 -1.03 -1.73 -14.75
C LEU A 121 -2.27 -2.27 -15.48
N SER A 122 -3.26 -2.75 -14.73
CA SER A 122 -4.51 -3.29 -15.29
C SER A 122 -5.65 -2.26 -15.36
N ASP A 123 -5.39 -0.99 -15.00
CA ASP A 123 -6.39 0.09 -14.97
C ASP A 123 -7.60 -0.23 -14.06
N SER A 124 -7.34 -0.93 -12.94
CA SER A 124 -8.36 -1.44 -12.01
C SER A 124 -8.27 -0.85 -10.59
N CYS A 125 -7.71 0.36 -10.46
CA CYS A 125 -7.75 1.11 -9.21
C CYS A 125 -9.20 1.40 -8.80
N LEU A 126 -9.44 1.41 -7.48
CA LEU A 126 -10.78 1.65 -6.92
C LEU A 126 -11.21 3.11 -7.07
N GLY A 127 -10.26 4.04 -6.94
CA GLY A 127 -10.50 5.47 -6.91
C GLY A 127 -10.94 5.99 -5.54
N LEU A 128 -10.43 7.15 -5.16
CA LEU A 128 -10.56 7.68 -3.80
C LEU A 128 -12.01 8.03 -3.42
N ARG A 129 -12.82 8.45 -4.38
CA ARG A 129 -14.24 8.78 -4.12
C ARG A 129 -15.06 7.56 -3.68
N VAL A 130 -14.73 6.37 -4.16
CA VAL A 130 -15.37 5.12 -3.73
C VAL A 130 -14.97 4.77 -2.31
N LEU A 131 -13.74 5.14 -1.91
CA LEU A 131 -13.15 4.86 -0.62
C LEU A 131 -13.47 5.94 0.45
N THR A 132 -14.44 6.81 0.21
CA THR A 132 -14.79 7.92 1.13
C THR A 132 -15.47 7.41 2.41
N ALA A 133 -16.46 6.51 2.29
CA ALA A 133 -17.25 6.03 3.42
C ALA A 133 -16.76 4.70 3.97
N ASP A 134 -16.64 3.69 3.10
CA ASP A 134 -16.29 2.33 3.48
C ASP A 134 -15.25 1.71 2.55
N PHE A 135 -14.47 0.79 3.11
CA PHE A 135 -13.53 -0.03 2.36
C PHE A 135 -14.16 -1.37 1.96
N PRO A 136 -13.72 -1.98 0.84
CA PRO A 136 -14.20 -3.29 0.40
C PRO A 136 -13.99 -4.38 1.46
N GLY A 137 -14.93 -5.34 1.54
CA GLY A 137 -14.87 -6.41 2.53
C GLY A 137 -13.96 -7.58 2.15
N ASP A 138 -13.62 -7.76 0.89
CA ASP A 138 -12.71 -8.82 0.45
C ASP A 138 -11.24 -8.41 0.62
N LYS A 139 -10.41 -9.40 0.90
CA LYS A 139 -9.01 -9.17 1.27
C LYS A 139 -8.21 -8.39 0.23
N ARG A 140 -8.36 -8.70 -1.07
CA ARG A 140 -7.54 -8.08 -2.12
C ARG A 140 -7.88 -6.59 -2.30
N HIS A 141 -9.17 -6.28 -2.42
CA HIS A 141 -9.60 -4.90 -2.58
C HIS A 141 -9.42 -4.09 -1.28
N LEU A 142 -9.52 -4.73 -0.11
CA LEU A 142 -9.19 -4.08 1.16
C LEU A 142 -7.71 -3.65 1.21
N ILE A 143 -6.79 -4.53 0.84
CA ILE A 143 -5.36 -4.20 0.74
C ILE A 143 -5.14 -3.08 -0.27
N LEU A 144 -5.77 -3.17 -1.46
CA LEU A 144 -5.68 -2.14 -2.48
C LEU A 144 -6.16 -0.78 -1.96
N ALA A 145 -7.29 -0.75 -1.23
CA ALA A 145 -7.80 0.48 -0.63
C ALA A 145 -6.80 1.11 0.35
N TYR A 146 -6.12 0.32 1.16
CA TYR A 146 -5.05 0.79 2.05
C TYR A 146 -3.84 1.32 1.28
N GLU A 147 -3.39 0.60 0.24
CA GLU A 147 -2.26 1.03 -0.59
C GLU A 147 -2.57 2.29 -1.39
N GLU A 148 -3.76 2.42 -1.98
CA GLU A 148 -4.22 3.64 -2.66
C GLU A 148 -4.25 4.82 -1.69
N SER A 149 -4.82 4.63 -0.50
CA SER A 149 -4.92 5.65 0.55
C SER A 149 -3.55 6.17 0.99
N LYS A 150 -2.62 5.27 1.29
CA LYS A 150 -1.23 5.62 1.64
C LYS A 150 -0.52 6.34 0.50
N SER A 151 -0.60 5.78 -0.72
CA SER A 151 0.03 6.33 -1.92
C SER A 151 -0.46 7.76 -2.23
N PHE A 152 -1.73 8.04 -1.99
CA PHE A 152 -2.30 9.38 -2.17
C PHE A 152 -1.70 10.40 -1.18
N VAL A 153 -1.61 10.06 0.09
CA VAL A 153 -0.98 10.92 1.11
C VAL A 153 0.50 11.13 0.80
N GLU A 154 1.22 10.08 0.41
CA GLU A 154 2.62 10.18 -0.01
C GLU A 154 2.81 11.06 -1.24
N TYR A 155 1.87 11.01 -2.20
CA TYR A 155 1.86 11.89 -3.36
C TYR A 155 1.74 13.36 -2.94
N ILE A 156 0.77 13.68 -2.07
CA ILE A 156 0.60 15.06 -1.57
C ILE A 156 1.89 15.54 -0.90
N ILE A 157 2.50 14.71 -0.03
CA ILE A 157 3.72 15.09 0.68
C ILE A 157 4.89 15.31 -0.28
N ARG A 158 5.02 14.48 -1.29
CA ARG A 158 6.12 14.57 -2.26
C ARG A 158 5.99 15.80 -3.16
N GLU A 159 4.79 16.07 -3.69
CA GLU A 159 4.57 17.15 -4.66
C GLU A 159 4.32 18.52 -4.00
N TYR A 160 3.66 18.52 -2.83
CA TYR A 160 3.21 19.74 -2.16
C TYR A 160 3.77 19.89 -0.74
N HIS A 161 4.66 19.00 -0.32
CA HIS A 161 5.27 18.94 1.02
C HIS A 161 4.27 18.57 2.14
N LEU A 162 4.82 18.27 3.33
CA LEU A 162 4.02 17.92 4.51
C LEU A 162 3.04 19.04 4.90
N GLU A 163 3.42 20.27 4.69
CA GLU A 163 2.63 21.45 4.98
C GLU A 163 1.25 21.41 4.30
N ALA A 164 1.18 20.87 3.09
CA ALA A 164 -0.09 20.71 2.36
C ALA A 164 -1.04 19.77 3.08
N VAL A 165 -0.57 18.63 3.56
CA VAL A 165 -1.37 17.70 4.37
C VAL A 165 -1.87 18.37 5.64
N LEU A 166 -1.00 19.10 6.34
CA LEU A 166 -1.35 19.80 7.57
C LEU A 166 -2.39 20.91 7.34
N LEU A 167 -2.29 21.65 6.23
CA LEU A 167 -3.28 22.65 5.85
C LEU A 167 -4.63 22.02 5.53
N ILE A 168 -4.65 20.91 4.78
CA ILE A 168 -5.89 20.17 4.51
C ILE A 168 -6.53 19.71 5.82
N LEU A 169 -5.74 19.13 6.75
CA LEU A 169 -6.23 18.71 8.06
C LEU A 169 -6.82 19.86 8.87
N GLU A 170 -6.23 21.05 8.86
CA GLU A 170 -6.76 22.22 9.54
C GLU A 170 -8.10 22.71 8.92
N GLN A 171 -8.26 22.62 7.59
CA GLN A 171 -9.54 22.91 6.94
C GLN A 171 -10.63 21.90 7.32
N LEU A 172 -10.32 20.60 7.33
CA LEU A 172 -11.24 19.54 7.76
C LEU A 172 -11.64 19.70 9.23
N LYS A 173 -10.70 20.05 10.11
CA LYS A 173 -10.95 20.40 11.50
C LYS A 173 -11.87 21.62 11.64
N GLY A 174 -11.75 22.58 10.74
CA GLY A 174 -12.64 23.75 10.62
C GLY A 174 -14.05 23.41 10.13
N GLY A 175 -14.32 22.14 9.78
CA GLY A 175 -15.65 21.68 9.33
C GLY A 175 -15.85 21.72 7.81
N GLN A 176 -14.79 21.97 7.04
CA GLN A 176 -14.84 21.87 5.59
C GLN A 176 -14.89 20.41 5.14
N ASP A 177 -15.51 20.14 4.01
CA ASP A 177 -15.34 18.86 3.32
C ASP A 177 -14.01 18.80 2.54
N MET A 178 -13.68 17.64 2.00
CA MET A 178 -12.40 17.42 1.33
C MET A 178 -12.21 18.25 0.06
N ASP A 179 -13.27 18.46 -0.74
CA ASP A 179 -13.19 19.27 -1.96
C ASP A 179 -12.83 20.74 -1.63
N HIS A 180 -13.50 21.31 -0.62
CA HIS A 180 -13.20 22.67 -0.14
C HIS A 180 -11.85 22.76 0.56
N ALA A 181 -11.49 21.75 1.36
CA ALA A 181 -10.21 21.70 2.06
C ALA A 181 -9.03 21.70 1.08
N VAL A 182 -9.09 20.89 0.01
CA VAL A 182 -8.08 20.83 -1.04
C VAL A 182 -8.00 22.16 -1.80
N GLN A 183 -9.16 22.71 -2.19
CA GLN A 183 -9.21 23.99 -2.91
C GLN A 183 -8.60 25.14 -2.09
N ALA A 184 -8.92 25.20 -0.80
CA ALA A 184 -8.40 26.24 0.09
C ALA A 184 -6.89 26.09 0.38
N SER A 185 -6.40 24.85 0.46
CA SER A 185 -5.02 24.55 0.81
C SER A 185 -4.05 24.58 -0.37
N LEU A 186 -4.51 24.12 -1.56
CA LEU A 186 -3.64 23.89 -2.72
C LEU A 186 -4.03 24.72 -3.95
N SER A 187 -5.15 25.44 -3.91
CA SER A 187 -5.73 26.16 -5.07
C SER A 187 -6.04 25.24 -6.27
N LEU A 188 -6.31 23.97 -6.00
CA LEU A 188 -6.67 22.93 -6.96
C LEU A 188 -8.02 22.32 -6.60
N SER A 189 -8.78 21.83 -7.57
CA SER A 189 -9.91 20.97 -7.31
C SER A 189 -9.43 19.58 -6.85
N PHE A 190 -10.24 18.88 -6.05
CA PHE A 190 -9.93 17.50 -5.67
C PHE A 190 -9.74 16.59 -6.89
N GLY A 191 -10.55 16.76 -7.94
CA GLY A 191 -10.41 15.98 -9.18
C GLY A 191 -9.08 16.21 -9.91
N GLU A 192 -8.52 17.42 -9.88
CA GLU A 192 -7.19 17.70 -10.43
C GLU A 192 -6.10 17.03 -9.57
N LEU A 193 -6.23 17.10 -8.25
CA LEU A 193 -5.31 16.44 -7.33
C LEU A 193 -5.31 14.91 -7.50
N GLU A 194 -6.50 14.28 -7.57
CA GLU A 194 -6.68 12.84 -7.79
C GLU A 194 -6.10 12.42 -9.15
N LYS A 195 -6.38 13.19 -10.22
CA LYS A 195 -5.81 12.93 -11.54
C LYS A 195 -4.28 13.05 -11.54
N GLY A 196 -3.74 14.04 -10.85
CA GLY A 196 -2.29 14.22 -10.69
C GLY A 196 -1.66 13.01 -9.99
N TRP A 197 -2.23 12.57 -8.88
CA TRP A 197 -1.82 11.37 -8.17
C TRP A 197 -1.85 10.12 -9.06
N TYR A 198 -2.96 9.89 -9.76
CA TYR A 198 -3.09 8.72 -10.64
C TYR A 198 -2.06 8.74 -11.78
N THR A 199 -1.81 9.91 -12.36
CA THR A 199 -0.79 10.08 -13.40
C THR A 199 0.62 9.80 -12.86
N ASP A 200 0.91 10.28 -11.65
CA ASP A 200 2.19 10.08 -11.00
C ASP A 200 2.46 8.60 -10.69
N ILE A 201 1.51 7.88 -10.07
CA ILE A 201 1.69 6.45 -9.79
C ILE A 201 1.85 5.65 -11.08
N LYS A 202 1.07 5.97 -12.12
CA LYS A 202 1.18 5.32 -13.43
C LYS A 202 2.56 5.53 -14.08
N ASN A 203 3.10 6.73 -13.97
CA ASN A 203 4.43 7.05 -14.49
C ASN A 203 5.55 6.35 -13.69
N ARG A 204 5.40 6.22 -12.37
CA ARG A 204 6.38 5.54 -11.51
C ARG A 204 6.35 4.03 -11.67
N ILE A 205 5.16 3.44 -11.85
CA ILE A 205 4.95 2.02 -12.14
C ILE A 205 5.11 1.80 -13.65
N THR A 206 6.29 2.16 -14.17
CA THR A 206 6.61 1.93 -15.57
C THR A 206 6.91 0.44 -15.81
N TRP A 207 6.77 0.00 -17.07
CA TRP A 207 7.24 -1.31 -17.51
C TRP A 207 8.69 -1.62 -17.11
N LEU A 208 9.51 -0.57 -16.94
CA LEU A 208 10.89 -0.72 -16.49
C LEU A 208 10.94 -1.19 -15.02
N THR A 209 10.10 -0.65 -14.14
CA THR A 209 10.01 -1.08 -12.74
C THR A 209 9.50 -2.52 -12.66
N PHE A 210 8.48 -2.86 -13.44
CA PHE A 210 8.00 -4.23 -13.57
C PHE A 210 9.11 -5.17 -14.10
N LEU A 211 9.84 -4.74 -15.12
CA LEU A 211 10.96 -5.51 -15.68
C LEU A 211 12.07 -5.74 -14.64
N LEU A 212 12.41 -4.74 -13.85
CA LEU A 212 13.44 -4.84 -12.80
C LEU A 212 13.00 -5.76 -11.66
N ASN A 213 11.72 -5.68 -11.25
CA ASN A 213 11.18 -6.52 -10.18
C ASN A 213 11.09 -8.00 -10.57
N ASN A 214 10.95 -8.31 -11.87
CA ASN A 214 10.89 -9.67 -12.41
C ASN A 214 12.14 -10.05 -13.20
N LEU A 215 13.27 -9.37 -12.96
CA LEU A 215 14.49 -9.53 -13.76
C LEU A 215 15.02 -10.98 -13.77
N TYR A 216 14.97 -11.67 -12.61
CA TYR A 216 15.46 -13.04 -12.50
C TYR A 216 14.60 -14.03 -13.31
N GLU A 217 13.29 -13.91 -13.25
CA GLU A 217 12.35 -14.73 -14.01
C GLU A 217 12.52 -14.52 -15.51
N ILE A 218 12.67 -13.27 -15.94
CA ILE A 218 12.90 -12.90 -17.33
C ILE A 218 14.24 -13.46 -17.82
N LEU A 219 15.33 -13.28 -17.06
CA LEU A 219 16.65 -13.81 -17.40
C LEU A 219 16.63 -15.34 -17.47
N PHE A 220 15.96 -16.00 -16.54
CA PHE A 220 15.79 -17.45 -16.56
C PHE A 220 15.06 -17.93 -17.81
N PHE A 221 13.95 -17.29 -18.16
CA PHE A 221 13.17 -17.61 -19.36
C PHE A 221 13.98 -17.38 -20.65
N VAL A 222 14.66 -16.24 -20.77
CA VAL A 222 15.51 -15.92 -21.92
C VAL A 222 16.66 -16.92 -22.05
N SER A 223 17.33 -17.26 -20.94
CA SER A 223 18.42 -18.25 -20.93
C SER A 223 17.94 -19.63 -21.38
N SER A 224 16.77 -20.05 -20.88
CA SER A 224 16.14 -21.32 -21.27
C SER A 224 15.79 -21.34 -22.77
N LEU A 225 15.26 -20.25 -23.30
CA LEU A 225 14.95 -20.11 -24.73
C LEU A 225 16.22 -20.19 -25.60
N LEU A 226 17.28 -19.49 -25.17
CA LEU A 226 18.58 -19.54 -25.90
C LEU A 226 19.18 -20.95 -25.90
N LEU A 227 19.10 -21.69 -24.83
CA LEU A 227 19.52 -23.08 -24.73
C LEU A 227 18.73 -23.98 -25.70
N CYS A 228 17.41 -23.82 -25.74
CA CYS A 228 16.55 -24.55 -26.66
C CYS A 228 16.92 -24.25 -28.13
N LEU A 229 17.13 -22.98 -28.48
CA LEU A 229 17.54 -22.57 -29.83
C LEU A 229 18.93 -23.11 -30.19
N ALA A 230 19.89 -23.06 -29.28
CA ALA A 230 21.22 -23.62 -29.46
C ALA A 230 21.17 -25.14 -29.69
N TYR A 231 20.35 -25.86 -28.93
CA TYR A 231 20.13 -27.27 -29.09
C TYR A 231 19.53 -27.61 -30.45
N VAL A 232 18.47 -26.92 -30.88
CA VAL A 232 17.85 -27.10 -32.19
C VAL A 232 18.88 -26.87 -33.32
N LYS A 233 19.67 -25.77 -33.21
CA LYS A 233 20.72 -25.47 -34.19
C LYS A 233 21.81 -26.55 -34.25
N ALA A 234 22.22 -27.08 -33.11
CA ALA A 234 23.18 -28.17 -33.02
C ALA A 234 22.67 -29.47 -33.68
N VAL A 235 21.38 -29.82 -33.41
CA VAL A 235 20.74 -31.00 -34.04
C VAL A 235 20.63 -30.84 -35.56
N LEU A 236 20.21 -29.66 -36.03
CA LEU A 236 20.14 -29.38 -37.48
C LEU A 236 21.50 -29.46 -38.14
N LYS A 237 22.55 -28.92 -37.51
CA LYS A 237 23.91 -28.99 -38.01
C LYS A 237 24.44 -30.42 -38.06
N LYS A 238 24.17 -31.23 -37.03
CA LYS A 238 24.54 -32.65 -37.02
C LYS A 238 23.88 -33.42 -38.14
N ARG A 239 22.56 -33.20 -38.35
CA ARG A 239 21.84 -33.86 -39.49
C ARG A 239 22.35 -33.43 -40.87
N ALA A 240 22.81 -32.19 -41.02
CA ALA A 240 23.40 -31.73 -42.26
C ALA A 240 24.73 -32.45 -42.55
N TYR A 241 25.60 -32.58 -41.56
CA TYR A 241 26.85 -33.35 -41.69
C TYR A 241 26.62 -34.83 -41.96
N GLU A 242 25.65 -35.46 -41.34
CA GLU A 242 25.32 -36.89 -41.60
C GLU A 242 24.87 -37.10 -43.04
N LYS A 243 24.09 -36.19 -43.63
CA LYS A 243 23.69 -36.23 -45.01
C LYS A 243 24.88 -36.05 -46.00
N GLU A 244 25.78 -35.09 -45.74
CA GLU A 244 26.95 -34.86 -46.55
C GLU A 244 27.86 -36.11 -46.59
N THR A 245 28.04 -36.78 -45.45
CA THR A 245 28.85 -38.02 -45.36
C THR A 245 28.17 -39.21 -46.03
N GLU A 246 26.86 -39.31 -46.06
CA GLU A 246 26.13 -40.36 -46.81
C GLU A 246 26.21 -40.14 -48.33
N ASP A 247 26.12 -38.90 -48.80
CA ASP A 247 26.23 -38.55 -50.22
C ASP A 247 27.67 -38.80 -50.76
N GLU A 248 28.72 -38.46 -49.96
CA GLU A 248 30.09 -38.77 -50.33
C GLU A 248 30.38 -40.30 -50.37
N GLY A 249 29.78 -41.07 -49.40
CA GLY A 249 29.91 -42.52 -49.35
C GLY A 249 29.25 -43.23 -50.55
N ASN A 250 28.18 -42.68 -51.11
CA ASN A 250 27.54 -43.23 -52.33
C ASN A 250 28.17 -42.85 -53.62
N MET A 251 29.14 -41.94 -53.68
CA MET A 251 29.86 -41.55 -54.92
C MET A 251 31.08 -42.42 -55.20
N PHE A 252 31.49 -43.32 -54.30
CA PHE A 252 32.64 -44.21 -54.39
C PHE A 252 32.26 -45.70 -54.56
N HIS A 253 30.98 -45.97 -54.83
CA HIS A 253 30.50 -47.31 -55.22
C HIS A 253 29.84 -47.25 -56.61
#